data_d26b5c134b9158794ee1b9cbc19c9bac
#
_entry.id   d26b5c134b9158794ee1b9cbc19c9bac
#
_cell.length_a   1.000
_cell.length_b   1.000
_cell.length_c   1.000
_cell.angle_alpha   90.00
_cell.angle_beta   90.00
_cell.angle_gamma   90.00
#
_symmetry.space_group_name_H-M   'P 1'
#
loop_
_entity.id
_entity.type
_entity.pdbx_description
1 polymer ?
#
loop_
_entity_poly.entity_id
_entity_poly.type
_entity_poly.pdbx_seq_one_letter_code
_entity_poly.pdbx_strand_id
1 'polypeptide(L)'
;MPLTPEALAESAAAAVAAGATDIHVHPKTPCGGDTLSPRVLAPALEAIRARVSVPVGVTTGAWAEPDPAARLERIRSWTVLPDHASVNWHEPGAEELAAALIERGVGVEAGIWSGTDGAARFARSPLGPAVLRVLAEVTDTSPDTAEDTARALLSDLGTAPHGRPVLLHGEDGGAWPVLRLAGRLALATRIGLEDTLLLPDGEPALSNAQLVAAGLVEYRSASRS
;
A
#
# COMPACT_ATOMS: atom_id res chain seq x y z
N MET A 1 5.68 -1.89 16.18
CA MET A 1 4.94 -1.01 15.24
C MET A 1 4.71 0.34 15.91
N PRO A 2 4.89 1.48 15.23
CA PRO A 2 4.61 2.80 15.77
C PRO A 2 3.10 2.99 15.99
N LEU A 3 2.72 3.48 17.17
CA LEU A 3 1.30 3.66 17.55
C LEU A 3 0.90 5.13 17.71
N THR A 4 1.88 6.04 17.87
CA THR A 4 1.59 7.47 18.05
C THR A 4 1.92 8.26 16.78
N PRO A 5 1.31 9.43 16.55
CA PRO A 5 1.66 10.31 15.44
C PRO A 5 3.17 10.62 15.35
N GLU A 6 3.82 10.86 16.49
CA GLU A 6 5.25 11.17 16.55
C GLU A 6 6.10 9.95 16.15
N ALA A 7 5.76 8.75 16.65
CA ALA A 7 6.46 7.52 16.29
C ALA A 7 6.27 7.15 14.81
N LEU A 8 5.07 7.39 14.24
CA LEU A 8 4.82 7.25 12.80
C LEU A 8 5.69 8.23 12.00
N ALA A 9 5.76 9.49 12.43
CA ALA A 9 6.55 10.52 11.78
C ALA A 9 8.07 10.23 11.85
N GLU A 10 8.57 9.71 12.97
CA GLU A 10 9.96 9.25 13.09
C GLU A 10 10.26 8.09 12.16
N SER A 11 9.39 7.10 12.13
CA SER A 11 9.53 5.94 11.24
C SER A 11 9.50 6.34 9.76
N ALA A 12 8.59 7.25 9.37
CA ALA A 12 8.49 7.78 8.02
C ALA A 12 9.75 8.56 7.62
N ALA A 13 10.23 9.45 8.50
CA ALA A 13 11.47 10.22 8.26
C ALA A 13 12.68 9.32 8.09
N ALA A 14 12.81 8.27 8.90
CA ALA A 14 13.89 7.30 8.78
C ALA A 14 13.79 6.48 7.48
N ALA A 15 12.57 6.07 7.06
CA ALA A 15 12.35 5.38 5.79
C ALA A 15 12.69 6.26 4.58
N VAL A 16 12.31 7.55 4.60
CA VAL A 16 12.66 8.51 3.54
C VAL A 16 14.17 8.74 3.49
N ALA A 17 14.83 8.88 4.64
CA ALA A 17 16.30 8.97 4.70
C ALA A 17 17.00 7.72 4.16
N ALA A 18 16.38 6.54 4.27
CA ALA A 18 16.84 5.30 3.68
C ALA A 18 16.54 5.17 2.17
N GLY A 19 15.74 6.10 1.60
CA GLY A 19 15.46 6.19 0.16
C GLY A 19 14.02 5.90 -0.27
N ALA A 20 13.07 5.81 0.67
CA ALA A 20 11.66 5.75 0.31
C ALA A 20 11.21 7.07 -0.34
N THR A 21 10.43 6.98 -1.40
CA THR A 21 9.92 8.14 -2.17
C THR A 21 8.42 8.35 -2.00
N ASP A 22 7.76 7.47 -1.27
CA ASP A 22 6.34 7.46 -0.96
C ASP A 22 6.14 6.72 0.37
N ILE A 23 5.14 7.10 1.14
CA ILE A 23 4.84 6.51 2.44
C ILE A 23 3.38 6.04 2.47
N HIS A 24 3.18 4.80 2.91
CA HIS A 24 1.86 4.26 3.23
C HIS A 24 1.78 3.96 4.73
N VAL A 25 0.71 4.39 5.40
CA VAL A 25 0.56 4.20 6.84
C VAL A 25 -0.84 3.71 7.22
N HIS A 26 -0.88 2.97 8.31
CA HIS A 26 -2.09 2.54 9.00
C HIS A 26 -2.19 3.26 10.34
N PRO A 27 -2.89 4.41 10.43
CA PRO A 27 -3.08 5.10 11.71
C PRO A 27 -3.80 4.18 12.71
N LYS A 28 -3.29 4.13 13.95
CA LYS A 28 -3.77 3.23 14.99
C LYS A 28 -4.45 4.00 16.12
N THR A 29 -5.50 3.40 16.68
CA THR A 29 -6.03 3.84 17.98
C THR A 29 -4.99 3.65 19.09
N PRO A 30 -5.15 4.30 20.25
CA PRO A 30 -4.24 4.07 21.40
C PRO A 30 -4.17 2.60 21.85
N CYS A 31 -5.19 1.79 21.52
CA CYS A 31 -5.21 0.36 21.81
C CYS A 31 -4.58 -0.49 20.70
N GLY A 32 -4.01 0.13 19.65
CA GLY A 32 -3.32 -0.55 18.57
C GLY A 32 -4.20 -1.04 17.41
N GLY A 33 -5.51 -0.84 17.46
CA GLY A 33 -6.42 -1.19 16.37
C GLY A 33 -6.36 -0.21 15.20
N ASP A 34 -6.55 -0.71 13.98
CA ASP A 34 -6.69 0.14 12.80
C ASP A 34 -7.94 1.01 12.87
N THR A 35 -7.88 2.21 12.29
CA THR A 35 -9.01 3.13 12.33
C THR A 35 -8.98 4.14 11.20
N LEU A 36 -10.16 4.46 10.68
CA LEU A 36 -10.37 5.54 9.70
C LEU A 36 -10.88 6.84 10.37
N SER A 37 -10.83 6.91 11.70
CA SER A 37 -11.29 8.09 12.45
C SER A 37 -10.48 9.34 12.08
N PRO A 38 -11.14 10.46 11.67
CA PRO A 38 -10.44 11.71 11.39
C PRO A 38 -9.65 12.26 12.58
N ARG A 39 -10.07 11.92 13.81
CA ARG A 39 -9.38 12.34 15.04
C ARG A 39 -8.03 11.65 15.23
N VAL A 40 -7.80 10.51 14.60
CA VAL A 40 -6.53 9.76 14.63
C VAL A 40 -5.73 10.04 13.37
N LEU A 41 -6.41 10.10 12.22
CA LEU A 41 -5.79 10.32 10.92
C LEU A 41 -5.12 11.71 10.84
N ALA A 42 -5.84 12.77 11.20
CA ALA A 42 -5.35 14.13 11.03
C ALA A 42 -4.03 14.39 11.79
N PRO A 43 -3.90 14.10 13.10
CA PRO A 43 -2.63 14.27 13.80
C PRO A 43 -1.50 13.41 13.22
N ALA A 44 -1.79 12.20 12.73
CA ALA A 44 -0.78 11.34 12.11
C ALA A 44 -0.24 11.95 10.82
N LEU A 45 -1.12 12.40 9.92
CA LEU A 45 -0.72 13.06 8.67
C LEU A 45 0.05 14.36 8.91
N GLU A 46 -0.40 15.20 9.85
CA GLU A 46 0.26 16.45 10.22
C GLU A 46 1.67 16.19 10.77
N ALA A 47 1.83 15.24 11.69
CA ALA A 47 3.12 14.89 12.26
C ALA A 47 4.09 14.33 11.20
N ILE A 48 3.61 13.48 10.29
CA ILE A 48 4.44 12.92 9.22
C ILE A 48 4.87 14.03 8.27
N ARG A 49 3.93 14.86 7.76
CA ARG A 49 4.22 15.95 6.83
C ARG A 49 5.11 17.05 7.40
N ALA A 50 5.17 17.19 8.71
CA ALA A 50 6.13 18.07 9.37
C ALA A 50 7.60 17.57 9.25
N ARG A 51 7.80 16.29 8.88
CA ARG A 51 9.12 15.67 8.82
C ARG A 51 9.55 15.19 7.44
N VAL A 52 8.59 14.95 6.52
CA VAL A 52 8.85 14.44 5.17
C VAL A 52 8.12 15.28 4.12
N SER A 53 8.68 15.33 2.91
CA SER A 53 8.10 16.04 1.76
C SER A 53 7.61 15.08 0.66
N VAL A 54 7.65 13.77 0.89
CA VAL A 54 7.14 12.76 -0.04
C VAL A 54 5.63 12.58 0.16
N PRO A 55 4.89 12.05 -0.84
CA PRO A 55 3.48 11.72 -0.68
C PRO A 55 3.22 10.77 0.49
N VAL A 56 2.08 10.96 1.17
CA VAL A 56 1.67 10.13 2.30
C VAL A 56 0.28 9.57 2.03
N GLY A 57 0.21 8.25 1.90
CA GLY A 57 -1.01 7.49 1.73
C GLY A 57 -1.47 6.78 2.98
N VAL A 58 -2.74 6.38 2.99
CA VAL A 58 -3.36 5.62 4.07
C VAL A 58 -4.19 4.45 3.54
N THR A 59 -4.41 3.45 4.40
CA THR A 59 -5.35 2.37 4.13
C THR A 59 -6.80 2.84 4.25
N THR A 60 -7.71 2.14 3.54
CA THR A 60 -9.17 2.20 3.76
C THR A 60 -9.79 0.82 3.89
N GLY A 61 -8.99 -0.19 4.23
CA GLY A 61 -9.40 -1.59 4.28
C GLY A 61 -10.56 -1.89 5.23
N ALA A 62 -11.34 -2.90 4.89
CA ALA A 62 -12.53 -3.32 5.64
C ALA A 62 -12.23 -3.79 7.06
N TRP A 63 -11.00 -4.16 7.37
CA TRP A 63 -10.58 -4.50 8.74
C TRP A 63 -10.60 -3.31 9.69
N ALA A 64 -10.47 -2.06 9.17
CA ALA A 64 -10.55 -0.84 9.97
C ALA A 64 -11.99 -0.35 10.18
N GLU A 65 -12.89 -0.62 9.23
CA GLU A 65 -14.34 -0.36 9.31
C GLU A 65 -15.07 -1.34 8.37
N PRO A 66 -15.65 -2.43 8.91
CA PRO A 66 -16.25 -3.48 8.09
C PRO A 66 -17.53 -3.09 7.35
N ASP A 67 -18.33 -2.16 7.90
CA ASP A 67 -19.55 -1.68 7.26
C ASP A 67 -19.19 -0.71 6.13
N PRO A 68 -19.50 -1.01 4.85
CA PRO A 68 -19.18 -0.13 3.72
C PRO A 68 -19.79 1.27 3.83
N ALA A 69 -20.99 1.41 4.37
CA ALA A 69 -21.64 2.71 4.53
C ALA A 69 -20.94 3.55 5.61
N ALA A 70 -20.65 2.94 6.77
CA ALA A 70 -19.88 3.59 7.82
C ALA A 70 -18.47 3.94 7.37
N ARG A 71 -17.80 3.07 6.59
CA ARG A 71 -16.49 3.31 6.00
C ARG A 71 -16.49 4.53 5.08
N LEU A 72 -17.49 4.64 4.19
CA LEU A 72 -17.68 5.79 3.31
C LEU A 72 -17.92 7.09 4.11
N GLU A 73 -18.74 7.03 5.18
CA GLU A 73 -18.96 8.20 6.05
C GLU A 73 -17.69 8.63 6.78
N ARG A 74 -16.86 7.68 7.25
CA ARG A 74 -15.56 7.98 7.86
C ARG A 74 -14.68 8.77 6.90
N ILE A 75 -14.55 8.31 5.66
CA ILE A 75 -13.72 8.98 4.65
C ILE A 75 -14.27 10.37 4.32
N ARG A 76 -15.58 10.52 4.18
CA ARG A 76 -16.22 11.81 3.96
C ARG A 76 -16.00 12.79 5.12
N SER A 77 -15.80 12.29 6.34
CA SER A 77 -15.56 13.12 7.53
C SER A 77 -14.10 13.57 7.71
N TRP A 78 -13.16 13.12 6.88
CA TRP A 78 -11.77 13.54 6.97
C TRP A 78 -11.61 15.03 6.72
N THR A 79 -10.89 15.73 7.59
CA THR A 79 -10.61 17.16 7.49
C THR A 79 -9.21 17.45 6.99
N VAL A 80 -8.25 16.59 7.34
CA VAL A 80 -6.90 16.55 6.76
C VAL A 80 -6.86 15.37 5.81
N LEU A 81 -6.58 15.62 4.53
CA LEU A 81 -6.60 14.59 3.50
C LEU A 81 -5.21 14.02 3.27
N PRO A 82 -5.08 12.69 3.10
CA PRO A 82 -3.84 12.09 2.61
C PRO A 82 -3.62 12.46 1.13
N ASP A 83 -2.41 12.23 0.62
CA ASP A 83 -2.11 12.43 -0.80
C ASP A 83 -2.74 11.31 -1.64
N HIS A 84 -2.79 10.10 -1.10
CA HIS A 84 -3.50 8.97 -1.70
C HIS A 84 -4.07 8.02 -0.64
N ALA A 85 -4.93 7.11 -1.07
CA ALA A 85 -5.47 6.04 -0.21
C ALA A 85 -5.65 4.76 -1.01
N SER A 86 -5.34 3.61 -0.39
CA SER A 86 -5.61 2.32 -0.99
C SER A 86 -7.07 1.92 -0.82
N VAL A 87 -7.67 1.37 -1.87
CA VAL A 87 -9.04 0.83 -1.90
C VAL A 87 -8.99 -0.57 -2.47
N ASN A 88 -9.37 -1.58 -1.70
CA ASN A 88 -9.35 -2.96 -2.12
C ASN A 88 -10.58 -3.29 -3.00
N TRP A 89 -10.36 -3.59 -4.28
CA TRP A 89 -11.45 -3.71 -5.26
C TRP A 89 -12.36 -4.93 -5.06
N HIS A 90 -11.90 -5.95 -4.34
CA HIS A 90 -12.72 -7.10 -3.94
C HIS A 90 -13.67 -6.81 -2.78
N GLU A 91 -13.45 -5.74 -2.02
CA GLU A 91 -14.29 -5.38 -0.88
C GLU A 91 -15.64 -4.77 -1.31
N PRO A 92 -16.71 -4.97 -0.53
CA PRO A 92 -17.97 -4.28 -0.75
C PRO A 92 -17.83 -2.76 -0.63
N GLY A 93 -18.46 -2.00 -1.55
CA GLY A 93 -18.44 -0.54 -1.53
C GLY A 93 -17.16 0.10 -2.09
N ALA A 94 -16.26 -0.68 -2.72
CA ALA A 94 -14.98 -0.18 -3.22
C ALA A 94 -15.12 0.97 -4.23
N GLU A 95 -16.04 0.87 -5.19
CA GLU A 95 -16.24 1.92 -6.21
C GLU A 95 -16.79 3.21 -5.61
N GLU A 96 -17.76 3.12 -4.70
CA GLU A 96 -18.32 4.29 -4.01
C GLU A 96 -17.26 4.98 -3.15
N LEU A 97 -16.39 4.20 -2.52
CA LEU A 97 -15.27 4.69 -1.73
C LEU A 97 -14.24 5.40 -2.61
N ALA A 98 -13.85 4.76 -3.70
CA ALA A 98 -12.92 5.33 -4.67
C ALA A 98 -13.46 6.63 -5.29
N ALA A 99 -14.74 6.67 -5.67
CA ALA A 99 -15.39 7.87 -6.18
C ALA A 99 -15.33 9.02 -5.17
N ALA A 100 -15.65 8.76 -3.90
CA ALA A 100 -15.61 9.77 -2.84
C ALA A 100 -14.20 10.32 -2.58
N LEU A 101 -13.16 9.49 -2.68
CA LEU A 101 -11.76 9.90 -2.57
C LEU A 101 -11.35 10.78 -3.76
N ILE A 102 -11.66 10.36 -4.98
CA ILE A 102 -11.37 11.10 -6.23
C ILE A 102 -12.05 12.46 -6.22
N GLU A 103 -13.33 12.53 -5.85
CA GLU A 103 -14.09 13.80 -5.72
C GLU A 103 -13.42 14.79 -4.77
N ARG A 104 -12.70 14.29 -3.77
CA ARG A 104 -11.99 15.10 -2.77
C ARG A 104 -10.54 15.39 -3.13
N GLY A 105 -10.08 14.97 -4.31
CA GLY A 105 -8.71 15.18 -4.77
C GLY A 105 -7.67 14.25 -4.13
N VAL A 106 -8.12 13.16 -3.50
CA VAL A 106 -7.24 12.12 -2.96
C VAL A 106 -6.93 11.09 -4.06
N GLY A 107 -5.66 10.81 -4.32
CA GLY A 107 -5.26 9.77 -5.27
C GLY A 107 -5.72 8.39 -4.78
N VAL A 108 -6.28 7.57 -5.68
CA VAL A 108 -6.69 6.21 -5.33
C VAL A 108 -5.66 5.20 -5.80
N GLU A 109 -5.16 4.39 -4.89
CA GLU A 109 -4.44 3.16 -5.19
C GLU A 109 -5.47 2.02 -5.27
N ALA A 110 -5.68 1.50 -6.47
CA ALA A 110 -6.60 0.38 -6.66
C ALA A 110 -5.93 -0.92 -6.18
N GLY A 111 -6.26 -1.37 -4.98
CA GLY A 111 -5.76 -2.60 -4.37
C GLY A 111 -6.40 -3.82 -5.05
N ILE A 112 -5.58 -4.60 -5.70
CA ILE A 112 -5.97 -5.83 -6.40
C ILE A 112 -5.22 -7.00 -5.79
N TRP A 113 -5.93 -7.81 -5.01
CA TRP A 113 -5.35 -8.93 -4.29
C TRP A 113 -5.35 -10.19 -5.13
N SER A 114 -4.26 -10.93 -5.10
CA SER A 114 -4.19 -12.25 -5.73
C SER A 114 -5.26 -13.18 -5.15
N GLY A 115 -5.79 -14.10 -5.97
CA GLY A 115 -6.80 -15.05 -5.53
C GLY A 115 -8.21 -14.48 -5.29
N THR A 116 -8.46 -13.19 -5.62
CA THR A 116 -9.77 -12.55 -5.53
C THR A 116 -10.34 -12.20 -6.90
N ASP A 117 -11.59 -11.75 -6.94
CA ASP A 117 -12.22 -11.23 -8.17
C ASP A 117 -11.88 -9.75 -8.47
N GLY A 118 -10.98 -9.16 -7.67
CA GLY A 118 -10.61 -7.75 -7.74
C GLY A 118 -10.16 -7.30 -9.13
N ALA A 119 -9.30 -8.07 -9.80
CA ALA A 119 -8.83 -7.76 -11.16
C ALA A 119 -9.99 -7.67 -12.17
N ALA A 120 -10.90 -8.65 -12.14
CA ALA A 120 -12.07 -8.67 -13.03
C ALA A 120 -13.06 -7.54 -12.73
N ARG A 121 -13.23 -7.16 -11.46
CA ARG A 121 -14.06 -6.01 -11.06
C ARG A 121 -13.43 -4.70 -11.50
N PHE A 122 -12.12 -4.52 -11.26
CA PHE A 122 -11.38 -3.34 -11.65
C PHE A 122 -11.37 -3.12 -13.17
N ALA A 123 -11.19 -4.18 -13.95
CA ALA A 123 -11.22 -4.11 -15.42
C ALA A 123 -12.55 -3.56 -15.98
N ARG A 124 -13.65 -3.74 -15.26
CA ARG A 124 -14.98 -3.24 -15.65
C ARG A 124 -15.33 -1.90 -15.04
N SER A 125 -14.51 -1.39 -14.11
CA SER A 125 -14.80 -0.17 -13.38
C SER A 125 -14.65 1.07 -14.26
N PRO A 126 -15.65 1.97 -14.30
CA PRO A 126 -15.54 3.25 -15.01
C PRO A 126 -14.52 4.20 -14.33
N LEU A 127 -14.13 3.92 -13.08
CA LEU A 127 -13.16 4.71 -12.32
C LEU A 127 -11.71 4.32 -12.64
N GLY A 128 -11.48 3.18 -13.29
CA GLY A 128 -10.13 2.69 -13.59
C GLY A 128 -9.19 3.75 -14.21
N PRO A 129 -9.61 4.54 -15.22
CA PRO A 129 -8.78 5.59 -15.77
C PRO A 129 -8.46 6.77 -14.83
N ALA A 130 -9.22 6.93 -13.72
CA ALA A 130 -9.08 8.02 -12.77
C ALA A 130 -8.24 7.67 -11.53
N VAL A 131 -7.92 6.39 -11.31
CA VAL A 131 -7.08 6.00 -10.17
C VAL A 131 -5.64 6.51 -10.34
N LEU A 132 -4.93 6.70 -9.24
CA LEU A 132 -3.52 7.09 -9.23
C LEU A 132 -2.63 5.99 -9.82
N ARG A 133 -2.80 4.78 -9.32
CA ARG A 133 -2.07 3.57 -9.73
C ARG A 133 -2.82 2.30 -9.32
N VAL A 134 -2.44 1.18 -9.89
CA VAL A 134 -2.89 -0.15 -9.45
C VAL A 134 -1.88 -0.66 -8.42
N LEU A 135 -2.38 -1.10 -7.26
CA LEU A 135 -1.62 -1.73 -6.21
C LEU A 135 -1.87 -3.24 -6.30
N ALA A 136 -0.95 -3.95 -6.95
CA ALA A 136 -1.03 -5.41 -7.12
C ALA A 136 -0.45 -6.09 -5.89
N GLU A 137 -1.31 -6.69 -5.07
CA GLU A 137 -0.98 -7.31 -3.78
C GLU A 137 -0.97 -8.83 -3.89
N VAL A 138 0.20 -9.42 -3.68
CA VAL A 138 0.40 -10.87 -3.69
C VAL A 138 0.27 -11.40 -2.27
N THR A 139 -0.86 -12.06 -1.99
CA THR A 139 -1.19 -12.62 -0.68
C THR A 139 -0.67 -14.05 -0.48
N ASP A 140 0.07 -14.58 -1.45
CA ASP A 140 0.78 -15.86 -1.33
C ASP A 140 2.05 -15.65 -0.49
N THR A 141 2.04 -16.18 0.71
CA THR A 141 3.15 -16.04 1.68
C THR A 141 4.27 -17.06 1.49
N SER A 142 4.13 -17.99 0.55
CA SER A 142 5.16 -18.98 0.25
C SER A 142 6.27 -18.39 -0.63
N PRO A 143 7.53 -18.39 -0.21
CA PRO A 143 8.63 -17.89 -1.04
C PRO A 143 8.82 -18.66 -2.34
N ASP A 144 8.36 -19.92 -2.40
CA ASP A 144 8.53 -20.79 -3.56
C ASP A 144 7.48 -20.55 -4.66
N THR A 145 6.30 -20.02 -4.32
CA THR A 145 5.15 -19.87 -5.23
C THR A 145 4.73 -18.42 -5.45
N ALA A 146 5.12 -17.49 -4.56
CA ALA A 146 4.69 -16.09 -4.61
C ALA A 146 5.05 -15.38 -5.93
N GLU A 147 6.17 -15.74 -6.58
CA GLU A 147 6.53 -15.16 -7.88
C GLU A 147 5.59 -15.63 -8.99
N ASP A 148 5.20 -16.90 -9.01
CA ASP A 148 4.24 -17.42 -9.99
C ASP A 148 2.84 -16.82 -9.76
N THR A 149 2.44 -16.67 -8.50
CA THR A 149 1.20 -15.97 -8.13
C THR A 149 1.22 -14.51 -8.58
N ALA A 150 2.35 -13.80 -8.41
CA ALA A 150 2.53 -12.44 -8.90
C ALA A 150 2.40 -12.33 -10.42
N ARG A 151 3.01 -13.27 -11.16
CA ARG A 151 2.92 -13.31 -12.62
C ARG A 151 1.49 -13.58 -13.10
N ALA A 152 0.77 -14.48 -12.43
CA ALA A 152 -0.64 -14.74 -12.70
C ALA A 152 -1.49 -13.47 -12.47
N LEU A 153 -1.32 -12.79 -11.33
CA LEU A 153 -2.02 -11.54 -11.03
C LEU A 153 -1.73 -10.44 -12.07
N LEU A 154 -0.47 -10.27 -12.46
CA LEU A 154 -0.10 -9.31 -13.52
C LEU A 154 -0.69 -9.68 -14.88
N SER A 155 -0.82 -10.97 -15.19
CA SER A 155 -1.49 -11.45 -16.39
C SER A 155 -2.98 -11.12 -16.39
N ASP A 156 -3.66 -11.30 -15.26
CA ASP A 156 -5.09 -10.98 -15.08
C ASP A 156 -5.34 -9.46 -15.19
N LEU A 157 -4.41 -8.64 -14.71
CA LEU A 157 -4.45 -7.18 -14.84
C LEU A 157 -4.17 -6.69 -16.28
N GLY A 158 -3.43 -7.48 -17.07
CA GLY A 158 -2.94 -7.05 -18.38
C GLY A 158 -1.79 -6.04 -18.30
N THR A 159 -1.25 -5.67 -19.47
CA THR A 159 -0.01 -4.88 -19.57
C THR A 159 -0.13 -3.43 -19.11
N ALA A 160 -1.31 -2.87 -19.05
CA ALA A 160 -1.53 -1.51 -18.58
C ALA A 160 -3.02 -1.34 -18.19
N PRO A 161 -3.43 -1.83 -17.01
CA PRO A 161 -4.82 -1.75 -16.60
C PRO A 161 -5.27 -0.28 -16.61
N HIS A 162 -6.22 0.03 -17.48
CA HIS A 162 -6.68 1.41 -17.72
C HIS A 162 -5.58 2.44 -18.02
N GLY A 163 -4.38 2.02 -18.50
CA GLY A 163 -3.24 2.91 -18.73
C GLY A 163 -2.59 3.43 -17.45
N ARG A 164 -2.85 2.81 -16.31
CA ARG A 164 -2.29 3.26 -15.02
C ARG A 164 -1.02 2.50 -14.66
N PRO A 165 -0.08 3.14 -13.96
CA PRO A 165 1.12 2.47 -13.47
C PRO A 165 0.76 1.39 -12.44
N VAL A 166 1.57 0.34 -12.37
CA VAL A 166 1.42 -0.74 -11.40
C VAL A 166 2.51 -0.67 -10.35
N LEU A 167 2.12 -0.78 -9.08
CA LEU A 167 2.99 -1.05 -7.95
C LEU A 167 2.73 -2.50 -7.53
N LEU A 168 3.78 -3.32 -7.50
CA LEU A 168 3.70 -4.75 -7.16
C LEU A 168 4.39 -5.01 -5.84
N HIS A 169 3.71 -5.64 -4.89
CA HIS A 169 4.32 -6.11 -3.66
C HIS A 169 3.71 -7.42 -3.18
N GLY A 170 4.40 -8.09 -2.25
CA GLY A 170 3.95 -9.30 -1.59
C GLY A 170 4.12 -9.17 -0.09
N GLU A 171 3.61 -10.16 0.65
CA GLU A 171 3.64 -10.18 2.12
C GLU A 171 4.36 -11.43 2.65
N ASP A 172 4.84 -11.34 3.89
CA ASP A 172 5.55 -12.39 4.62
C ASP A 172 6.70 -13.03 3.80
N GLY A 173 6.67 -14.35 3.60
CA GLY A 173 7.66 -15.07 2.80
C GLY A 173 7.64 -14.72 1.31
N GLY A 174 6.53 -14.18 0.79
CA GLY A 174 6.38 -13.69 -0.59
C GLY A 174 6.98 -12.29 -0.81
N ALA A 175 7.22 -11.50 0.24
CA ALA A 175 7.65 -10.10 0.11
C ALA A 175 8.93 -9.93 -0.73
N TRP A 176 9.98 -10.67 -0.42
CA TRP A 176 11.27 -10.54 -1.12
C TRP A 176 11.27 -11.12 -2.53
N PRO A 177 10.72 -12.31 -2.81
CA PRO A 177 10.58 -12.82 -4.18
C PRO A 177 9.81 -11.85 -5.09
N VAL A 178 8.69 -11.30 -4.60
CA VAL A 178 7.84 -10.38 -5.36
C VAL A 178 8.54 -9.03 -5.57
N LEU A 179 9.26 -8.49 -4.58
CA LEU A 179 10.07 -7.27 -4.72
C LEU A 179 11.16 -7.44 -5.80
N ARG A 180 11.84 -8.58 -5.82
CA ARG A 180 12.83 -8.88 -6.87
C ARG A 180 12.18 -8.99 -8.24
N LEU A 181 10.99 -9.59 -8.33
CA LEU A 181 10.22 -9.63 -9.58
C LEU A 181 9.86 -8.22 -10.04
N ALA A 182 9.39 -7.35 -9.15
CA ALA A 182 9.12 -5.94 -9.47
C ALA A 182 10.36 -5.25 -10.05
N GLY A 183 11.55 -5.50 -9.47
CA GLY A 183 12.83 -5.01 -10.00
C GLY A 183 13.13 -5.49 -11.42
N ARG A 184 12.96 -6.79 -11.70
CA ARG A 184 13.16 -7.35 -13.05
C ARG A 184 12.19 -6.80 -14.10
N LEU A 185 10.98 -6.45 -13.66
CA LEU A 185 9.94 -5.91 -14.54
C LEU A 185 9.92 -4.37 -14.59
N ALA A 186 10.84 -3.70 -13.88
CA ALA A 186 10.89 -2.24 -13.73
C ALA A 186 9.55 -1.65 -13.23
N LEU A 187 8.83 -2.38 -12.37
CA LEU A 187 7.61 -1.93 -11.71
C LEU A 187 7.95 -1.21 -10.40
N ALA A 188 7.09 -0.28 -9.98
CA ALA A 188 7.16 0.23 -8.61
C ALA A 188 6.89 -0.91 -7.61
N THR A 189 7.45 -0.77 -6.40
CA THR A 189 7.25 -1.73 -5.31
C THR A 189 7.21 -1.03 -3.96
N ARG A 190 6.75 -1.71 -2.93
CA ARG A 190 6.83 -1.25 -1.55
C ARG A 190 7.38 -2.36 -0.65
N ILE A 191 7.92 -1.97 0.48
CA ILE A 191 8.36 -2.86 1.55
C ILE A 191 8.30 -2.14 2.89
N GLY A 192 7.85 -2.83 3.92
CA GLY A 192 7.77 -2.31 5.28
C GLY A 192 7.42 -3.40 6.28
N LEU A 193 7.35 -3.01 7.57
CA LEU A 193 6.97 -3.91 8.66
C LEU A 193 5.50 -4.40 8.58
N GLU A 194 4.72 -3.85 7.67
CA GLU A 194 3.42 -4.35 7.29
C GLU A 194 3.55 -5.60 6.40
N ASP A 195 4.51 -5.56 5.47
CA ASP A 195 4.67 -6.59 4.45
C ASP A 195 5.54 -7.76 4.96
N THR A 196 6.57 -7.49 5.77
CA THR A 196 7.43 -8.53 6.35
C THR A 196 8.17 -8.06 7.60
N LEU A 197 8.44 -9.01 8.51
CA LEU A 197 9.26 -8.77 9.70
C LEU A 197 10.71 -9.27 9.54
N LEU A 198 11.04 -9.84 8.38
CA LEU A 198 12.35 -10.43 8.12
C LEU A 198 13.10 -9.68 7.00
N LEU A 199 14.42 -9.61 7.14
CA LEU A 199 15.34 -9.19 6.09
C LEU A 199 15.53 -10.30 5.03
N PRO A 200 16.18 -10.02 3.88
CA PRO A 200 16.40 -11.02 2.83
C PRO A 200 17.22 -12.26 3.28
N ASP A 201 18.03 -12.11 4.31
CA ASP A 201 18.85 -13.18 4.91
C ASP A 201 18.13 -13.98 6.00
N GLY A 202 16.87 -13.62 6.30
CA GLY A 202 16.04 -14.26 7.31
C GLY A 202 16.19 -13.67 8.72
N GLU A 203 17.07 -12.70 8.93
CA GLU A 203 17.20 -12.02 10.22
C GLU A 203 16.03 -11.05 10.47
N PRO A 204 15.62 -10.85 11.73
CA PRO A 204 14.55 -9.91 12.06
C PRO A 204 14.88 -8.47 11.66
N ALA A 205 13.96 -7.82 10.97
CA ALA A 205 14.04 -6.41 10.66
C ALA A 205 13.69 -5.54 11.88
N LEU A 206 14.53 -4.57 12.19
CA LEU A 206 14.35 -3.70 13.35
C LEU A 206 13.53 -2.44 13.04
N SER A 207 13.40 -2.07 11.76
CA SER A 207 12.71 -0.84 11.34
C SER A 207 12.32 -0.86 9.87
N ASN A 208 11.36 0.01 9.49
CA ASN A 208 11.05 0.30 8.09
C ASN A 208 12.26 0.80 7.31
N ALA A 209 13.11 1.64 7.92
CA ALA A 209 14.32 2.14 7.27
C ALA A 209 15.28 1.02 6.87
N GLN A 210 15.42 -0.01 7.72
CA GLN A 210 16.26 -1.16 7.41
C GLN A 210 15.69 -1.99 6.25
N LEU A 211 14.37 -2.22 6.24
CA LEU A 211 13.68 -2.90 5.13
C LEU A 211 13.81 -2.11 3.83
N VAL A 212 13.61 -0.79 3.84
CA VAL A 212 13.77 0.07 2.66
C VAL A 212 15.21 0.00 2.12
N ALA A 213 16.21 0.09 2.99
CA ALA A 213 17.61 0.02 2.57
C ALA A 213 17.92 -1.34 1.90
N ALA A 214 17.48 -2.44 2.51
CA ALA A 214 17.63 -3.77 1.94
C ALA A 214 16.82 -3.92 0.63
N GLY A 215 15.59 -3.42 0.60
CA GLY A 215 14.72 -3.47 -0.58
C GLY A 215 15.32 -2.75 -1.78
N LEU A 216 15.96 -1.61 -1.58
CA LEU A 216 16.67 -0.90 -2.67
C LEU A 216 17.86 -1.69 -3.22
N VAL A 217 18.58 -2.41 -2.37
CA VAL A 217 19.68 -3.30 -2.81
C VAL A 217 19.14 -4.45 -3.65
N GLU A 218 18.14 -5.15 -3.14
CA GLU A 218 17.51 -6.29 -3.83
C GLU A 218 16.89 -5.87 -5.17
N TYR A 219 16.13 -4.76 -5.18
CA TYR A 219 15.50 -4.23 -6.40
C TYR A 219 16.55 -3.89 -7.48
N ARG A 220 17.60 -3.14 -7.12
CA ARG A 220 18.66 -2.74 -8.05
C ARG A 220 19.47 -3.92 -8.57
N SER A 221 19.71 -4.92 -7.75
CA SER A 221 20.35 -6.17 -8.15
C SER A 221 19.50 -6.91 -9.18
N ALA A 222 18.21 -7.05 -8.91
CA ALA A 222 17.28 -7.74 -9.81
C ALA A 222 17.06 -7.00 -11.14
N SER A 223 17.10 -5.66 -11.15
CA SER A 223 16.94 -4.85 -12.36
C SER A 223 18.08 -4.98 -13.37
N ARG A 224 19.22 -5.56 -12.97
CA ARG A 224 20.42 -5.74 -13.80
C ARG A 224 20.55 -7.14 -14.39
N SER A 225 19.70 -8.06 -13.93
CA SER A 225 19.66 -9.47 -14.33
C SER A 225 18.72 -9.68 -15.49
#